data_732931d4931c9d59bf311f38132bf950
#
_entry.id   732931d4931c9d59bf311f38132bf950
#
_cell.length_a   1.000
_cell.length_b   1.000
_cell.length_c   1.000
_cell.angle_alpha   90.00
_cell.angle_beta   90.00
_cell.angle_gamma   90.00
#
_symmetry.space_group_name_H-M   'P 1'
#
loop_
_entity.id
_entity.type
_entity.pdbx_description
1 polymer ?
#
loop_
_entity_poly.entity_id
_entity_poly.type
_entity_poly.pdbx_seq_one_letter_code
_entity_poly.pdbx_strand_id
1 'polypeptide(L)'
;MGSLFSGSGGFELAGQMSGIIPVWASEIEPFPILVTTTHFPDMKHLGDIKKINGRSIPKVDIITGGSPCQDMSIAGKREGLDGSQSNLFREQIRIVKEMRESDRASGRRGIEVRPRYMVWENVPGAFSSNKGEDFRCVLEEICRVADAEVSIPRPSKKKVEWTRSHHGRWVLGGLENT
;
A
#
# COMPACT_ATOMS: atom_id res chain seq x y z
N MET A 1 -9.21 -7.88 -6.18
CA MET A 1 -8.11 -7.03 -5.73
C MET A 1 -7.56 -6.19 -6.86
N GLY A 2 -6.91 -5.07 -6.54
CA GLY A 2 -6.11 -4.28 -7.47
C GLY A 2 -4.66 -4.27 -7.02
N SER A 3 -3.72 -4.28 -7.95
CA SER A 3 -2.29 -4.38 -7.69
C SER A 3 -1.54 -3.20 -8.28
N LEU A 4 -0.70 -2.58 -7.49
CA LEU A 4 0.19 -1.48 -7.89
C LEU A 4 1.63 -1.99 -7.87
N PHE A 5 2.41 -1.64 -8.89
CA PHE A 5 3.76 -2.20 -9.09
C PHE A 5 3.71 -3.72 -9.16
N SER A 6 2.82 -4.25 -10.00
CA SER A 6 2.45 -5.68 -9.99
C SER A 6 3.60 -6.62 -10.37
N GLY A 7 4.62 -6.12 -11.06
CA GLY A 7 5.69 -6.95 -11.56
C GLY A 7 5.15 -8.11 -12.38
N SER A 8 5.71 -9.29 -12.22
CA SER A 8 5.30 -10.51 -12.94
C SER A 8 4.08 -11.23 -12.32
N GLY A 9 3.30 -10.57 -11.45
CA GLY A 9 2.02 -11.09 -10.99
C GLY A 9 2.07 -11.92 -9.71
N GLY A 10 3.04 -11.69 -8.84
CA GLY A 10 3.14 -12.42 -7.57
C GLY A 10 1.96 -12.20 -6.64
N PHE A 11 1.46 -10.97 -6.53
CA PHE A 11 0.27 -10.65 -5.73
C PHE A 11 -1.00 -11.23 -6.34
N GLU A 12 -1.13 -11.18 -7.66
CA GLU A 12 -2.26 -11.72 -8.41
C GLU A 12 -2.36 -13.23 -8.23
N LEU A 13 -1.23 -13.93 -8.35
CA LEU A 13 -1.16 -15.37 -8.13
C LEU A 13 -1.53 -15.74 -6.69
N ALA A 14 -0.96 -15.05 -5.70
CA ALA A 14 -1.27 -15.26 -4.29
C ALA A 14 -2.76 -14.98 -4.01
N GLY A 15 -3.31 -13.92 -4.61
CA GLY A 15 -4.72 -13.60 -4.53
C GLY A 15 -5.59 -14.72 -5.08
N GLN A 16 -5.32 -15.20 -6.29
CA GLN A 16 -6.05 -16.28 -6.93
C GLN A 16 -6.01 -17.57 -6.11
N MET A 17 -4.82 -17.95 -5.58
CA MET A 17 -4.68 -19.11 -4.68
C MET A 17 -5.48 -18.96 -3.37
N SER A 18 -5.80 -17.74 -2.99
CA SER A 18 -6.60 -17.39 -1.80
C SER A 18 -8.08 -17.13 -2.11
N GLY A 19 -8.54 -17.41 -3.34
CA GLY A 19 -9.92 -17.15 -3.76
C GLY A 19 -10.24 -15.67 -4.01
N ILE A 20 -9.22 -14.81 -4.16
CA ILE A 20 -9.37 -13.38 -4.43
C ILE A 20 -9.19 -13.13 -5.92
N ILE A 21 -10.13 -12.44 -6.55
CA ILE A 21 -10.10 -12.16 -7.99
C ILE A 21 -9.24 -10.92 -8.26
N PRO A 22 -8.15 -11.02 -9.08
CA PRO A 22 -7.44 -9.87 -9.62
C PRO A 22 -8.35 -9.12 -10.62
N VAL A 23 -8.58 -7.83 -10.39
CA VAL A 23 -9.48 -7.01 -11.22
C VAL A 23 -8.67 -6.10 -12.14
N TRP A 24 -7.60 -5.51 -11.61
CA TRP A 24 -6.71 -4.64 -12.36
C TRP A 24 -5.30 -4.61 -11.76
N ALA A 25 -4.33 -4.27 -12.61
CA ALA A 25 -2.94 -4.09 -12.21
C ALA A 25 -2.35 -2.81 -12.84
N SER A 26 -1.39 -2.20 -12.15
CA SER A 26 -0.55 -1.10 -12.63
C SER A 26 0.88 -1.56 -12.70
N GLU A 27 1.45 -1.52 -13.89
CA GLU A 27 2.84 -1.86 -14.21
C GLU A 27 3.23 -1.09 -15.47
N ILE A 28 4.52 -0.76 -15.61
CA ILE A 28 5.04 -0.03 -16.78
C ILE A 28 6.02 -0.86 -17.63
N GLU A 29 6.60 -1.89 -17.02
CA GLU A 29 7.58 -2.72 -17.69
C GLU A 29 6.92 -3.72 -18.66
N PRO A 30 7.32 -3.75 -19.94
CA PRO A 30 6.65 -4.57 -20.96
C PRO A 30 6.66 -6.07 -20.66
N PHE A 31 7.78 -6.60 -20.17
CA PHE A 31 7.90 -8.03 -19.89
C PHE A 31 6.98 -8.50 -18.74
N PRO A 32 6.97 -7.88 -17.57
CA PRO A 32 5.98 -8.17 -16.52
C PRO A 32 4.53 -8.06 -17.01
N ILE A 33 4.20 -7.02 -17.79
CA ILE A 33 2.85 -6.86 -18.37
C ILE A 33 2.50 -8.06 -19.27
N LEU A 34 3.43 -8.52 -20.12
CA LEU A 34 3.19 -9.69 -20.97
C LEU A 34 2.91 -10.94 -20.13
N VAL A 35 3.70 -11.18 -19.07
CA VAL A 35 3.51 -12.31 -18.15
C VAL A 35 2.12 -12.27 -17.52
N THR A 36 1.76 -11.14 -16.93
CA THR A 36 0.47 -11.01 -16.23
C THR A 36 -0.73 -11.03 -17.18
N THR A 37 -0.61 -10.48 -18.38
CA THR A 37 -1.67 -10.56 -19.41
C THR A 37 -1.90 -12.01 -19.86
N THR A 38 -0.84 -12.81 -19.94
CA THR A 38 -0.93 -14.22 -20.32
C THR A 38 -1.61 -15.07 -19.22
N HIS A 39 -1.26 -14.82 -17.96
CA HIS A 39 -1.77 -15.63 -16.85
C HIS A 39 -3.10 -15.15 -16.27
N PHE A 40 -3.41 -13.86 -16.44
CA PHE A 40 -4.63 -13.21 -15.94
C PHE A 40 -5.32 -12.42 -17.06
N PRO A 41 -5.85 -13.11 -18.11
CA PRO A 41 -6.36 -12.44 -19.32
C PRO A 41 -7.55 -11.52 -19.05
N ASP A 42 -8.33 -11.77 -18.00
CA ASP A 42 -9.48 -10.95 -17.61
C ASP A 42 -9.09 -9.73 -16.76
N MET A 43 -7.85 -9.63 -16.32
CA MET A 43 -7.36 -8.54 -15.50
C MET A 43 -7.04 -7.31 -16.36
N LYS A 44 -7.56 -6.14 -15.97
CA LYS A 44 -7.31 -4.89 -16.68
C LYS A 44 -5.94 -4.32 -16.34
N HIS A 45 -5.11 -4.03 -17.34
CA HIS A 45 -3.88 -3.26 -17.18
C HIS A 45 -4.14 -1.76 -17.24
N LEU A 46 -3.68 -1.02 -16.21
CA LEU A 46 -3.88 0.42 -16.06
C LEU A 46 -2.64 1.25 -16.42
N GLY A 47 -1.49 0.59 -16.64
CA GLY A 47 -0.23 1.24 -17.00
C GLY A 47 0.39 2.04 -15.85
N ASP A 48 0.88 3.25 -16.17
CA ASP A 48 1.61 4.11 -15.25
C ASP A 48 0.74 4.63 -14.11
N ILE A 49 1.15 4.33 -12.88
CA ILE A 49 0.46 4.74 -11.63
C ILE A 49 0.21 6.26 -11.56
N LYS A 50 1.13 7.06 -12.10
CA LYS A 50 1.00 8.54 -12.13
C LYS A 50 -0.16 9.03 -12.98
N LYS A 51 -0.61 8.21 -13.94
CA LYS A 51 -1.72 8.52 -14.87
C LYS A 51 -3.06 7.95 -14.40
N ILE A 52 -3.07 7.13 -13.35
CA ILE A 52 -4.29 6.52 -12.84
C ILE A 52 -5.10 7.53 -12.02
N ASN A 53 -6.39 7.65 -12.35
CA ASN A 53 -7.36 8.34 -11.52
C ASN A 53 -8.13 7.30 -10.68
N GLY A 54 -7.84 7.25 -9.37
CA GLY A 54 -8.44 6.29 -8.45
C GLY A 54 -9.97 6.39 -8.32
N ARG A 55 -10.55 7.54 -8.67
CA ARG A 55 -12.01 7.73 -8.66
C ARG A 55 -12.73 6.98 -9.79
N SER A 56 -12.04 6.76 -10.93
CA SER A 56 -12.63 6.20 -12.15
C SER A 56 -12.32 4.73 -12.39
N ILE A 57 -11.39 4.13 -11.66
CA ILE A 57 -11.06 2.71 -11.81
C ILE A 57 -12.02 1.81 -11.02
N PRO A 58 -12.14 0.52 -11.39
CA PRO A 58 -13.01 -0.42 -10.69
C PRO A 58 -12.71 -0.49 -9.20
N LYS A 59 -13.74 -0.41 -8.36
CA LYS A 59 -13.60 -0.48 -6.91
C LYS A 59 -13.26 -1.90 -6.48
N VAL A 60 -12.25 -2.03 -5.62
CA VAL A 60 -11.76 -3.30 -5.09
C VAL A 60 -11.68 -3.24 -3.57
N ASP A 61 -11.79 -4.38 -2.92
CA ASP A 61 -11.70 -4.47 -1.46
C ASP A 61 -10.26 -4.42 -0.96
N ILE A 62 -9.33 -4.92 -1.78
CA ILE A 62 -7.91 -5.05 -1.43
C ILE A 62 -7.07 -4.33 -2.49
N ILE A 63 -6.16 -3.47 -2.06
CA ILE A 63 -5.08 -2.95 -2.89
C ILE A 63 -3.75 -3.50 -2.35
N THR A 64 -2.95 -4.08 -3.24
CA THR A 64 -1.58 -4.50 -2.95
C THR A 64 -0.59 -3.58 -3.65
N GLY A 65 0.63 -3.47 -3.12
CA GLY A 65 1.70 -2.75 -3.82
C GLY A 65 3.02 -2.81 -3.08
N GLY A 66 4.09 -3.03 -3.85
CA GLY A 66 5.48 -2.95 -3.40
C GLY A 66 6.15 -1.75 -4.06
N SER A 67 6.01 -0.56 -3.47
CA SER A 67 6.68 0.63 -4.01
C SER A 67 8.20 0.50 -3.92
N PRO A 68 8.96 0.91 -4.96
CA PRO A 68 10.42 0.85 -4.93
C PRO A 68 11.03 1.56 -3.72
N CYS A 69 12.00 0.90 -3.05
CA CYS A 69 12.64 1.40 -1.81
C CYS A 69 13.43 2.69 -1.99
N GLN A 70 13.86 3.01 -3.19
CA GLN A 70 14.70 4.19 -3.47
C GLN A 70 14.01 5.51 -3.12
N ASP A 71 12.69 5.50 -2.97
CA ASP A 71 11.86 6.68 -2.69
C ASP A 71 11.47 6.83 -1.21
N MET A 72 12.04 5.99 -0.31
CA MET A 72 11.60 5.90 1.09
C MET A 72 12.14 6.99 2.03
N SER A 73 12.89 7.98 1.56
CA SER A 73 13.31 9.11 2.42
C SER A 73 12.14 10.08 2.71
N ILE A 74 11.07 9.54 3.29
CA ILE A 74 9.87 10.31 3.65
C ILE A 74 10.18 11.30 4.81
N ALA A 75 11.14 10.93 5.69
CA ALA A 75 11.51 11.72 6.86
C ALA A 75 12.56 12.80 6.59
N GLY A 76 13.20 12.81 5.42
CA GLY A 76 14.41 13.58 5.15
C GLY A 76 14.27 14.86 4.33
N LYS A 77 13.11 15.50 4.24
CA LYS A 77 12.96 16.93 3.87
C LYS A 77 11.49 17.29 3.72
N ARG A 78 10.98 17.97 4.72
CA ARG A 78 9.76 18.80 4.59
C ARG A 78 10.04 20.09 3.82
N GLU A 79 10.96 20.06 2.86
CA GLU A 79 11.22 21.17 1.96
C GLU A 79 10.40 20.97 0.70
N GLY A 80 9.33 21.76 0.59
CA GLY A 80 8.70 22.22 -0.63
C GLY A 80 8.22 21.17 -1.64
N LEU A 81 7.04 21.39 -2.16
CA LEU A 81 6.33 20.64 -3.21
C LEU A 81 7.07 20.52 -4.56
N ASP A 82 8.34 20.94 -4.65
CA ASP A 82 9.14 21.02 -5.88
C ASP A 82 10.28 19.98 -5.97
N GLY A 83 10.35 19.01 -5.09
CA GLY A 83 11.31 17.91 -5.18
C GLY A 83 10.93 16.93 -6.30
N SER A 84 11.68 16.96 -7.40
CA SER A 84 11.47 16.28 -8.68
C SER A 84 11.60 14.74 -8.68
N GLN A 85 11.36 14.06 -7.57
CA GLN A 85 11.19 12.60 -7.55
C GLN A 85 9.86 12.31 -6.92
N SER A 86 8.91 11.97 -7.77
CA SER A 86 7.59 11.49 -7.37
C SER A 86 7.77 10.25 -6.48
N ASN A 87 7.56 10.42 -5.20
CA ASN A 87 7.53 9.32 -4.25
C ASN A 87 6.39 8.37 -4.65
N LEU A 88 6.73 7.25 -5.28
CA LEU A 88 5.77 6.29 -5.82
C LEU A 88 4.86 5.71 -4.73
N PHE A 89 5.33 5.66 -3.49
CA PHE A 89 4.48 5.35 -2.34
C PHE A 89 3.36 6.39 -2.16
N ARG A 90 3.64 7.69 -2.37
CA ARG A 90 2.59 8.73 -2.31
C ARG A 90 1.55 8.56 -3.40
N GLU A 91 1.94 8.12 -4.59
CA GLU A 91 1.01 7.78 -5.67
C GLU A 91 0.09 6.61 -5.27
N GLN A 92 0.63 5.59 -4.60
CA GLN A 92 -0.16 4.50 -4.06
C GLN A 92 -1.20 5.02 -3.04
N ILE A 93 -0.78 5.86 -2.09
CA ILE A 93 -1.68 6.49 -1.11
C ILE A 93 -2.72 7.38 -1.81
N ARG A 94 -2.33 8.15 -2.84
CA ARG A 94 -3.25 8.99 -3.62
C ARG A 94 -4.37 8.15 -4.24
N ILE A 95 -4.04 7.05 -4.91
CA ILE A 95 -5.04 6.17 -5.55
C ILE A 95 -6.00 5.60 -4.51
N VAL A 96 -5.49 5.16 -3.36
CA VAL A 96 -6.33 4.63 -2.28
C VAL A 96 -7.28 5.72 -1.75
N LYS A 97 -6.78 6.94 -1.49
CA LYS A 97 -7.61 8.09 -1.05
C LYS A 97 -8.70 8.41 -2.08
N GLU A 98 -8.34 8.57 -3.34
CA GLU A 98 -9.27 8.88 -4.44
C GLU A 98 -10.36 7.82 -4.60
N MET A 99 -10.00 6.53 -4.52
CA MET A 99 -10.96 5.43 -4.58
C MET A 99 -11.94 5.49 -3.40
N ARG A 100 -11.43 5.67 -2.16
CA ARG A 100 -12.27 5.77 -0.97
C ARG A 100 -13.19 6.99 -0.98
N GLU A 101 -12.71 8.14 -1.45
CA GLU A 101 -13.53 9.34 -1.63
C GLU A 101 -14.69 9.09 -2.61
N SER A 102 -14.39 8.50 -3.76
CA SER A 102 -15.40 8.13 -4.75
C SER A 102 -16.40 7.11 -4.22
N ASP A 103 -15.92 6.12 -3.44
CA ASP A 103 -16.79 5.10 -2.84
C ASP A 103 -17.70 5.68 -1.75
N ARG A 104 -17.21 6.65 -0.95
CA ARG A 104 -18.04 7.42 -0.01
C ARG A 104 -19.09 8.27 -0.73
N ALA A 105 -18.71 8.90 -1.85
CA ALA A 105 -19.64 9.68 -2.68
C ALA A 105 -20.79 8.83 -3.25
N SER A 106 -20.53 7.52 -3.47
CA SER A 106 -21.58 6.58 -3.90
C SER A 106 -22.44 6.02 -2.74
N GLY A 107 -22.30 6.55 -1.52
CA GLY A 107 -23.15 6.24 -0.38
C GLY A 107 -22.58 5.28 0.66
N ARG A 108 -21.40 4.66 0.43
CA ARG A 108 -20.78 3.77 1.41
C ARG A 108 -20.26 4.53 2.63
N ARG A 109 -20.26 3.87 3.80
CA ARG A 109 -19.85 4.47 5.07
C ARG A 109 -19.03 3.50 5.91
N GLY A 110 -18.24 4.03 6.83
CA GLY A 110 -17.47 3.26 7.83
C GLY A 110 -16.56 2.21 7.19
N ILE A 111 -16.64 0.98 7.68
CA ILE A 111 -15.83 -0.16 7.24
C ILE A 111 -16.19 -0.68 5.84
N GLU A 112 -17.33 -0.27 5.28
CA GLU A 112 -17.76 -0.68 3.95
C GLU A 112 -17.08 0.14 2.84
N VAL A 113 -16.40 1.23 3.16
CA VAL A 113 -15.71 2.08 2.19
C VAL A 113 -14.48 1.37 1.62
N ARG A 114 -14.46 1.17 0.31
CA ARG A 114 -13.39 0.46 -0.42
C ARG A 114 -12.28 1.39 -0.90
N PRO A 115 -11.02 0.93 -0.95
CA PRO A 115 -10.56 -0.36 -0.46
C PRO A 115 -10.61 -0.45 1.06
N ARG A 116 -10.87 -1.65 1.58
CA ARG A 116 -10.90 -1.94 3.02
C ARG A 116 -9.54 -2.36 3.55
N TYR A 117 -8.74 -2.97 2.67
CA TYR A 117 -7.42 -3.50 3.02
C TYR A 117 -6.36 -2.96 2.07
N MET A 118 -5.20 -2.67 2.62
CA MET A 118 -4.00 -2.32 1.89
C MET A 118 -2.86 -3.25 2.32
N VAL A 119 -2.23 -3.90 1.36
CA VAL A 119 -1.05 -4.72 1.59
C VAL A 119 0.14 -3.98 0.98
N TRP A 120 1.09 -3.62 1.83
CA TRP A 120 2.32 -2.99 1.42
C TRP A 120 3.48 -3.96 1.61
N GLU A 121 4.14 -4.31 0.51
CA GLU A 121 5.33 -5.16 0.50
C GLU A 121 6.56 -4.28 0.39
N ASN A 122 7.61 -4.63 1.13
CA ASN A 122 8.90 -3.97 0.99
C ASN A 122 10.05 -4.82 1.56
N VAL A 123 11.29 -4.43 1.24
CA VAL A 123 12.48 -5.11 1.76
C VAL A 123 12.66 -4.88 3.27
N PRO A 124 13.32 -5.81 3.99
CA PRO A 124 13.53 -5.68 5.46
C PRO A 124 14.18 -4.35 5.88
N GLY A 125 15.05 -3.77 5.04
CA GLY A 125 15.68 -2.47 5.29
C GLY A 125 14.68 -1.32 5.48
N ALA A 126 13.49 -1.40 4.90
CA ALA A 126 12.45 -0.40 5.05
C ALA A 126 11.98 -0.22 6.50
N PHE A 127 12.03 -1.29 7.32
CA PHE A 127 11.64 -1.24 8.72
C PHE A 127 12.68 -0.59 9.63
N SER A 128 13.96 -0.59 9.24
CA SER A 128 15.07 -0.06 10.05
C SER A 128 15.62 1.27 9.55
N SER A 129 15.22 1.70 8.35
CA SER A 129 15.63 2.97 7.76
C SER A 129 15.36 4.12 8.71
N ASN A 130 16.34 5.04 8.85
CA ASN A 130 16.25 6.19 9.75
C ASN A 130 15.78 5.82 11.18
N LYS A 131 16.32 4.70 11.73
CA LYS A 131 15.97 4.17 13.07
C LYS A 131 14.48 3.83 13.22
N GLY A 132 13.81 3.41 12.14
CA GLY A 132 12.39 3.07 12.10
C GLY A 132 11.45 4.26 11.86
N GLU A 133 11.97 5.48 11.76
CA GLU A 133 11.14 6.67 11.54
C GLU A 133 10.46 6.65 10.17
N ASP A 134 11.16 6.17 9.13
CA ASP A 134 10.58 6.08 7.79
C ASP A 134 9.39 5.11 7.76
N PHE A 135 9.52 3.95 8.42
CA PHE A 135 8.41 3.00 8.53
C PHE A 135 7.24 3.56 9.35
N ARG A 136 7.53 4.28 10.45
CA ARG A 136 6.50 4.99 11.21
C ARG A 136 5.71 5.95 10.32
N CYS A 137 6.41 6.74 9.48
CA CYS A 137 5.77 7.65 8.53
C CYS A 137 4.91 6.91 7.50
N VAL A 138 5.36 5.75 6.99
CA VAL A 138 4.56 4.89 6.10
C VAL A 138 3.26 4.45 6.79
N LEU A 139 3.34 3.95 8.02
CA LEU A 139 2.16 3.54 8.79
C LEU A 139 1.21 4.72 9.02
N GLU A 140 1.75 5.89 9.35
CA GLU A 140 0.97 7.10 9.59
C GLU A 140 0.23 7.55 8.33
N GLU A 141 0.88 7.55 7.15
CA GLU A 141 0.24 7.88 5.87
C GLU A 141 -0.85 6.86 5.49
N ILE A 142 -0.63 5.58 5.73
CA ILE A 142 -1.64 4.54 5.49
C ILE A 142 -2.85 4.74 6.41
N CYS A 143 -2.64 4.97 7.69
CA CYS A 143 -3.73 5.18 8.66
C CYS A 143 -4.51 6.46 8.37
N ARG A 144 -3.84 7.53 7.94
CA ARG A 144 -4.46 8.82 7.57
C ARG A 144 -5.38 8.73 6.34
N VAL A 145 -5.33 7.66 5.59
CA VAL A 145 -6.34 7.38 4.54
C VAL A 145 -7.75 7.20 5.12
N ALA A 146 -7.83 6.64 6.32
CA ALA A 146 -9.09 6.39 7.02
C ALA A 146 -9.45 7.50 8.01
N ASP A 147 -8.46 7.97 8.76
CA ASP A 147 -8.59 8.99 9.81
C ASP A 147 -7.42 9.98 9.71
N ALA A 148 -7.70 11.23 9.32
CA ALA A 148 -6.70 12.26 9.09
C ALA A 148 -5.93 12.68 10.36
N GLU A 149 -6.53 12.49 11.53
CA GLU A 149 -5.96 12.91 12.82
C GLU A 149 -5.05 11.86 13.45
N VAL A 150 -4.91 10.68 12.83
CA VAL A 150 -4.05 9.60 13.35
C VAL A 150 -2.61 10.06 13.42
N SER A 151 -1.99 9.82 14.56
CA SER A 151 -0.55 9.95 14.79
C SER A 151 0.00 8.64 15.33
N ILE A 152 1.03 8.13 14.67
CA ILE A 152 1.72 6.90 15.09
C ILE A 152 2.87 7.30 16.04
N PRO A 153 2.91 6.77 17.29
CA PRO A 153 3.96 7.09 18.23
C PRO A 153 5.34 6.66 17.71
N ARG A 154 6.37 7.41 18.06
CA ARG A 154 7.74 7.04 17.72
C ARG A 154 8.12 5.73 18.41
N PRO A 155 8.88 4.84 17.73
CA PRO A 155 9.40 3.64 18.36
C PRO A 155 10.14 4.00 19.64
N SER A 156 9.79 3.35 20.76
CA SER A 156 10.53 3.56 22.00
C SER A 156 11.97 3.05 21.83
N LYS A 157 12.93 3.64 22.57
CA LYS A 157 14.33 3.16 22.59
C LYS A 157 14.47 1.73 23.17
N LYS A 158 13.44 1.21 23.80
CA LYS A 158 13.35 -0.20 24.19
C LYS A 158 13.08 -1.02 22.91
N LYS A 159 13.87 -2.08 22.70
CA LYS A 159 13.66 -3.03 21.61
C LYS A 159 12.18 -3.41 21.56
N VAL A 160 11.52 -3.05 20.49
CA VAL A 160 10.20 -3.60 20.16
C VAL A 160 10.48 -5.02 19.70
N GLU A 161 10.25 -6.00 20.55
CA GLU A 161 10.33 -7.40 20.16
C GLU A 161 9.04 -7.75 19.43
N TRP A 162 9.19 -8.05 18.14
CA TRP A 162 8.12 -8.66 17.37
C TRP A 162 8.00 -10.12 17.85
N THR A 163 6.94 -10.44 18.55
CA THR A 163 6.65 -11.81 18.91
C THR A 163 5.74 -12.46 17.86
N ARG A 164 6.14 -13.66 17.44
CA ARG A 164 5.32 -14.50 16.58
C ARG A 164 4.19 -15.08 17.43
N SER A 165 2.94 -14.73 17.14
CA SER A 165 1.81 -15.35 17.83
C SER A 165 1.75 -16.85 17.53
N HIS A 166 1.13 -17.64 18.40
CA HIS A 166 0.92 -19.09 18.20
C HIS A 166 0.18 -19.45 16.89
N HIS A 167 -0.41 -18.47 16.19
CA HIS A 167 -1.08 -18.62 14.92
C HIS A 167 -0.25 -18.10 13.73
N GLY A 168 1.06 -17.90 13.90
CA GLY A 168 1.98 -17.49 12.83
C GLY A 168 1.86 -16.04 12.38
N ARG A 169 1.06 -15.21 13.02
CA ARG A 169 0.97 -13.76 12.77
C ARG A 169 2.02 -13.00 13.57
N TRP A 170 2.63 -11.98 12.95
CA TRP A 170 3.47 -11.03 13.67
C TRP A 170 2.56 -10.04 14.41
N VAL A 171 2.71 -9.96 15.71
CA VAL A 171 1.95 -9.05 16.56
C VAL A 171 2.95 -8.11 17.25
N LEU A 172 2.64 -6.81 17.27
CA LEU A 172 3.33 -5.85 18.12
C LEU A 172 3.05 -6.24 19.58
N GLY A 173 4.04 -6.87 20.23
CA GLY A 173 3.99 -7.13 21.65
C GLY A 173 4.27 -5.86 22.43
N GLY A 174 3.35 -5.49 23.33
CA GLY A 174 3.60 -4.51 24.37
C GLY A 174 2.91 -3.16 24.20
N LEU A 175 1.58 -3.15 24.20
CA LEU A 175 0.81 -2.09 24.84
C LEU A 175 0.02 -2.76 25.98
N GLU A 176 0.70 -3.15 27.05
CA GLU A 176 0.04 -3.27 28.34
C GLU A 176 -0.12 -1.85 28.89
N ASN A 177 -1.37 -1.43 29.00
CA ASN A 177 -1.76 -0.24 29.74
C ASN A 177 -1.38 -0.45 31.20
N THR A 178 -0.52 0.40 31.74
CA THR A 178 -0.48 0.75 33.15
C THR A 178 -1.04 2.15 33.34
#